data_95975797f31412c7bdb773849c25201f
#
_entry.id   95975797f31412c7bdb773849c25201f
#
_cell.length_a   1.000
_cell.length_b   1.000
_cell.length_c   1.000
_cell.angle_alpha   90.00
_cell.angle_beta   90.00
_cell.angle_gamma   90.00
#
_symmetry.space_group_name_H-M   'P 1'
#
loop_
_entity.id
_entity.type
_entity.pdbx_description
1 polymer ?
#
loop_
_entity_poly.entity_id
_entity_poly.type
_entity_poly.pdbx_seq_one_letter_code
_entity_poly.pdbx_strand_id
1 'polypeptide(L)'
;MFGKLVARRKTKKKANRDSLHLYQHLVTHARSSYFYLPPFNVEDTVEGRFEMILIHLFMIDFWLSASDDYVLLRRTLQETLITDMDRSLREMGIGDMSVGKQMKQVGAALLGRLQSYKMVFDNADNSTDIEAQLAEILNRNIKGLEEPKTAKVLAGYIVSQKEGLSTADPASWQPGDSVFTDPTK
;
A
#
# COMPACT_ATOMS: atom_id res chain seq x y z
N MET A 1 20.86 -31.83 -3.39
CA MET A 1 21.15 -30.38 -3.38
C MET A 1 20.49 -29.63 -4.54
N PHE A 2 20.56 -30.11 -5.76
CA PHE A 2 19.97 -29.49 -6.98
C PHE A 2 18.44 -29.25 -6.89
N GLY A 3 17.66 -30.20 -6.39
CA GLY A 3 16.19 -30.04 -6.30
C GLY A 3 15.72 -28.88 -5.42
N LYS A 4 16.39 -28.64 -4.29
CA LYS A 4 16.08 -27.49 -3.40
C LYS A 4 16.39 -26.14 -4.08
N LEU A 5 17.45 -26.08 -4.88
CA LEU A 5 17.83 -24.87 -5.60
C LEU A 5 16.82 -24.54 -6.71
N VAL A 6 16.35 -25.53 -7.43
CA VAL A 6 15.33 -25.40 -8.48
C VAL A 6 13.99 -24.96 -7.88
N ALA A 7 13.56 -25.58 -6.77
CA ALA A 7 12.34 -25.21 -6.06
C ALA A 7 12.41 -23.74 -5.59
N ARG A 8 13.50 -23.32 -4.96
CA ARG A 8 13.72 -21.93 -4.51
C ARG A 8 13.67 -20.93 -5.65
N ARG A 9 14.24 -21.27 -6.82
CA ARG A 9 14.17 -20.42 -8.02
C ARG A 9 12.73 -20.30 -8.55
N LYS A 10 11.95 -21.38 -8.57
CA LYS A 10 10.54 -21.34 -8.99
C LYS A 10 9.70 -20.48 -8.05
N THR A 11 9.87 -20.62 -6.73
CA THR A 11 9.17 -19.82 -5.72
C THR A 11 9.50 -18.33 -5.88
N LYS A 12 10.80 -17.98 -6.04
CA LYS A 12 11.21 -16.60 -6.26
C LYS A 12 10.63 -16.03 -7.55
N LYS A 13 10.64 -16.79 -8.65
CA LYS A 13 10.05 -16.37 -9.93
C LYS A 13 8.54 -16.14 -9.82
N LYS A 14 7.83 -17.01 -9.09
CA LYS A 14 6.40 -16.84 -8.82
C LYS A 14 6.17 -15.56 -8.00
N ALA A 15 6.88 -15.35 -6.88
CA ALA A 15 6.75 -14.17 -6.06
C ALA A 15 7.01 -12.86 -6.83
N ASN A 16 8.04 -12.82 -7.70
CA ASN A 16 8.33 -11.67 -8.54
C ASN A 16 7.19 -11.36 -9.53
N ARG A 17 6.61 -12.39 -10.15
CA ARG A 17 5.48 -12.21 -11.07
C ARG A 17 4.24 -11.71 -10.33
N ASP A 18 3.89 -12.36 -9.25
CA ASP A 18 2.69 -12.07 -8.48
C ASP A 18 2.80 -10.69 -7.82
N SER A 19 3.99 -10.30 -7.33
CA SER A 19 4.23 -8.95 -6.80
C SER A 19 4.05 -7.87 -7.86
N LEU A 20 4.50 -8.10 -9.09
CA LEU A 20 4.33 -7.14 -10.18
C LEU A 20 2.85 -6.94 -10.51
N HIS A 21 2.06 -8.01 -10.59
CA HIS A 21 0.62 -7.93 -10.83
C HIS A 21 -0.11 -7.22 -9.68
N LEU A 22 0.19 -7.57 -8.43
CA LEU A 22 -0.38 -6.90 -7.25
C LEU A 22 0.00 -5.41 -7.23
N TYR A 23 1.24 -5.09 -7.55
CA TYR A 23 1.70 -3.70 -7.59
C TYR A 23 1.01 -2.89 -8.69
N GLN A 24 0.89 -3.44 -9.88
CA GLN A 24 0.18 -2.78 -10.98
C GLN A 24 -1.29 -2.53 -10.63
N HIS A 25 -1.96 -3.52 -10.03
CA HIS A 25 -3.34 -3.41 -9.58
C HIS A 25 -3.49 -2.32 -8.51
N LEU A 26 -2.64 -2.36 -7.49
CA LEU A 26 -2.57 -1.37 -6.41
C LEU A 26 -2.39 0.06 -6.95
N VAL A 27 -1.40 0.27 -7.85
CA VAL A 27 -1.12 1.60 -8.42
C VAL A 27 -2.29 2.09 -9.27
N THR A 28 -2.90 1.21 -10.07
CA THR A 28 -4.08 1.56 -10.88
C THR A 28 -5.24 1.99 -9.99
N HIS A 29 -5.50 1.26 -8.92
CA HIS A 29 -6.57 1.58 -7.99
C HIS A 29 -6.29 2.87 -7.21
N ALA A 30 -5.09 3.03 -6.66
CA ALA A 30 -4.66 4.22 -5.92
C ALA A 30 -4.70 5.51 -6.75
N ARG A 31 -4.59 5.40 -8.07
CA ARG A 31 -4.65 6.54 -9.01
C ARG A 31 -6.06 6.82 -9.55
N SER A 32 -7.06 6.11 -9.10
CA SER A 32 -8.45 6.36 -9.53
C SER A 32 -8.90 7.76 -9.10
N SER A 33 -9.58 8.46 -10.00
CA SER A 33 -9.93 9.88 -9.82
C SER A 33 -10.80 10.16 -8.61
N TYR A 34 -11.61 9.20 -8.16
CA TYR A 34 -12.48 9.40 -7.01
C TYR A 34 -11.73 9.69 -5.70
N PHE A 35 -10.50 9.27 -5.53
CA PHE A 35 -9.72 9.62 -4.33
C PHE A 35 -9.31 11.10 -4.29
N TYR A 36 -9.25 11.74 -5.45
CA TYR A 36 -8.85 13.14 -5.62
C TYR A 36 -10.03 14.09 -5.78
N LEU A 37 -11.24 13.56 -5.66
CA LEU A 37 -12.52 14.27 -5.73
C LEU A 37 -13.31 14.07 -4.42
N PRO A 38 -14.35 14.88 -4.14
CA PRO A 38 -15.24 14.62 -3.02
C PRO A 38 -15.82 13.21 -3.06
N PRO A 39 -15.92 12.52 -1.91
CA PRO A 39 -15.70 13.04 -0.55
C PRO A 39 -14.26 12.88 -0.03
N PHE A 40 -13.33 12.27 -0.77
CA PHE A 40 -11.98 11.99 -0.30
C PHE A 40 -11.06 13.22 -0.34
N ASN A 41 -11.11 14.04 -1.41
CA ASN A 41 -10.37 15.29 -1.60
C ASN A 41 -8.85 15.20 -1.31
N VAL A 42 -8.22 14.06 -1.56
CA VAL A 42 -6.75 13.98 -1.52
C VAL A 42 -6.21 14.93 -2.58
N GLU A 43 -5.22 15.77 -2.24
CA GLU A 43 -4.59 16.61 -3.26
C GLU A 43 -3.96 15.77 -4.36
N ASP A 44 -4.28 16.08 -5.62
CA ASP A 44 -3.70 15.40 -6.79
C ASP A 44 -2.28 15.91 -7.09
N THR A 45 -1.38 15.70 -6.13
CA THR A 45 0.04 16.00 -6.18
C THR A 45 0.86 14.72 -6.22
N VAL A 46 2.17 14.83 -6.46
CA VAL A 46 3.10 13.69 -6.40
C VAL A 46 3.06 13.05 -5.00
N GLU A 47 3.06 13.89 -3.96
CA GLU A 47 2.98 13.46 -2.56
C GLU A 47 1.65 12.77 -2.24
N GLY A 48 0.52 13.37 -2.65
CA GLY A 48 -0.81 12.79 -2.42
C GLY A 48 -0.96 11.44 -3.11
N ARG A 49 -0.52 11.32 -4.37
CA ARG A 49 -0.50 10.05 -5.10
C ARG A 49 0.41 9.01 -4.44
N PHE A 50 1.56 9.42 -3.91
CA PHE A 50 2.46 8.53 -3.19
C PHE A 50 1.83 8.00 -1.90
N GLU A 51 1.20 8.86 -1.10
CA GLU A 51 0.52 8.43 0.12
C GLU A 51 -0.64 7.46 -0.19
N MET A 52 -1.40 7.68 -1.27
CA MET A 52 -2.43 6.72 -1.69
C MET A 52 -1.83 5.36 -2.07
N ILE A 53 -0.68 5.33 -2.74
CA ILE A 53 0.06 4.09 -3.03
C ILE A 53 0.48 3.39 -1.73
N LEU A 54 0.98 4.12 -0.73
CA LEU A 54 1.39 3.55 0.56
C LEU A 54 0.21 2.96 1.35
N ILE A 55 -0.95 3.61 1.32
CA ILE A 55 -2.18 3.10 1.94
C ILE A 55 -2.59 1.76 1.31
N HIS A 56 -2.64 1.70 -0.01
CA HIS A 56 -3.04 0.47 -0.71
C HIS A 56 -2.00 -0.64 -0.55
N LEU A 57 -0.71 -0.29 -0.52
CA LEU A 57 0.34 -1.25 -0.21
C LEU A 57 0.18 -1.82 1.21
N PHE A 58 -0.13 -0.96 2.18
CA PHE A 58 -0.38 -1.41 3.56
C PHE A 58 -1.52 -2.43 3.60
N MET A 59 -2.64 -2.16 2.94
CA MET A 59 -3.79 -3.07 2.94
C MET A 59 -3.44 -4.44 2.34
N ILE A 60 -2.70 -4.48 1.22
CA ILE A 60 -2.23 -5.75 0.64
C ILE A 60 -1.20 -6.43 1.56
N ASP A 61 -0.25 -5.70 2.11
CA ASP A 61 0.75 -6.24 3.04
C ASP A 61 0.09 -6.85 4.27
N PHE A 62 -0.92 -6.17 4.81
CA PHE A 62 -1.73 -6.64 5.92
C PHE A 62 -2.49 -7.93 5.55
N TRP A 63 -3.17 -7.96 4.41
CA TRP A 63 -3.87 -9.15 3.90
C TRP A 63 -2.95 -10.36 3.75
N LEU A 64 -1.80 -10.17 3.11
CA LEU A 64 -0.80 -11.22 2.94
C LEU A 64 -0.13 -11.61 4.27
N SER A 65 -0.26 -10.82 5.33
CA SER A 65 0.32 -11.15 6.64
C SER A 65 -0.43 -12.26 7.39
N ALA A 66 -1.57 -12.71 6.86
CA ALA A 66 -2.35 -13.80 7.43
C ALA A 66 -1.61 -15.15 7.44
N SER A 67 -0.56 -15.33 6.62
CA SER A 67 0.26 -16.54 6.61
C SER A 67 1.73 -16.25 6.32
N ASP A 68 2.62 -16.99 6.95
CA ASP A 68 4.06 -16.95 6.68
C ASP A 68 4.43 -17.41 5.26
N ASP A 69 3.55 -18.10 4.56
CA ASP A 69 3.74 -18.50 3.16
C ASP A 69 3.93 -17.29 2.23
N TYR A 70 3.41 -16.13 2.61
CA TYR A 70 3.46 -14.90 1.82
C TYR A 70 4.62 -13.95 2.19
N VAL A 71 5.48 -14.28 3.15
CA VAL A 71 6.61 -13.42 3.57
C VAL A 71 7.48 -13.00 2.39
N LEU A 72 7.77 -13.94 1.46
CA LEU A 72 8.56 -13.62 0.27
C LEU A 72 7.79 -12.68 -0.68
N LEU A 73 6.50 -12.90 -0.88
CA LEU A 73 5.66 -12.07 -1.75
C LEU A 73 5.54 -10.64 -1.19
N ARG A 74 5.27 -10.49 0.10
CA ARG A 74 5.21 -9.20 0.80
C ARG A 74 6.50 -8.41 0.63
N ARG A 75 7.64 -9.06 0.91
CA ARG A 75 8.95 -8.44 0.72
C ARG A 75 9.18 -8.01 -0.73
N THR A 76 8.87 -8.90 -1.70
CA THR A 76 9.07 -8.60 -3.11
C THR A 76 8.16 -7.45 -3.57
N LEU A 77 6.94 -7.35 -3.03
CA LEU A 77 6.02 -6.25 -3.31
C LEU A 77 6.60 -4.90 -2.84
N GLN A 78 7.15 -4.85 -1.63
CA GLN A 78 7.82 -3.65 -1.12
C GLN A 78 9.06 -3.30 -1.94
N GLU A 79 9.86 -4.29 -2.35
CA GLU A 79 11.01 -4.10 -3.24
C GLU A 79 10.58 -3.57 -4.62
N THR A 80 9.41 -3.99 -5.12
CA THR A 80 8.83 -3.50 -6.38
C THR A 80 8.47 -2.01 -6.27
N LEU A 81 7.83 -1.59 -5.18
CA LEU A 81 7.57 -0.16 -4.92
C LEU A 81 8.87 0.65 -4.91
N ILE A 82 9.88 0.21 -4.17
CA ILE A 82 11.16 0.93 -4.08
C ILE A 82 11.81 1.08 -5.45
N THR A 83 11.77 0.02 -6.27
CA THR A 83 12.30 0.05 -7.63
C THR A 83 11.54 1.02 -8.54
N ASP A 84 10.20 1.05 -8.43
CA ASP A 84 9.37 1.95 -9.23
C ASP A 84 9.57 3.41 -8.81
N MET A 85 9.72 3.69 -7.52
CA MET A 85 9.99 5.03 -7.01
C MET A 85 11.38 5.55 -7.47
N ASP A 86 12.42 4.71 -7.42
CA ASP A 86 13.75 5.10 -7.95
C ASP A 86 13.67 5.46 -9.44
N ARG A 87 12.97 4.64 -10.23
CA ARG A 87 12.75 4.92 -11.65
C ARG A 87 11.98 6.22 -11.86
N SER A 88 10.88 6.43 -11.12
CA SER A 88 10.05 7.64 -11.24
C SER A 88 10.83 8.91 -10.89
N LEU A 89 11.67 8.89 -9.85
CA LEU A 89 12.52 10.02 -9.50
C LEU A 89 13.51 10.36 -10.60
N ARG A 90 14.10 9.36 -11.24
CA ARG A 90 15.02 9.56 -12.38
C ARG A 90 14.30 10.11 -13.61
N GLU A 91 13.11 9.59 -13.92
CA GLU A 91 12.28 10.08 -15.02
C GLU A 91 11.82 11.54 -14.81
N MET A 92 11.66 11.99 -13.57
CA MET A 92 11.41 13.40 -13.22
C MET A 92 12.66 14.29 -13.32
N GLY A 93 13.79 13.74 -13.75
CA GLY A 93 15.04 14.51 -13.96
C GLY A 93 15.85 14.77 -12.68
N ILE A 94 15.59 14.05 -11.60
CA ILE A 94 16.37 14.17 -10.37
C ILE A 94 17.74 13.55 -10.59
N GLY A 95 18.79 14.35 -10.42
CA GLY A 95 20.17 13.90 -10.63
C GLY A 95 20.60 12.81 -9.65
N ASP A 96 21.52 11.94 -10.08
CA ASP A 96 21.97 10.75 -9.35
C ASP A 96 22.40 11.02 -7.90
N MET A 97 23.05 12.16 -7.63
CA MET A 97 23.46 12.54 -6.27
C MET A 97 22.28 12.81 -5.34
N SER A 98 21.15 13.28 -5.88
CA SER A 98 19.93 13.61 -5.12
C SER A 98 18.99 12.43 -4.99
N VAL A 99 18.95 11.52 -5.97
CA VAL A 99 18.11 10.31 -5.94
C VAL A 99 18.36 9.48 -4.68
N GLY A 100 19.62 9.25 -4.32
CA GLY A 100 19.96 8.47 -3.12
C GLY A 100 19.39 9.06 -1.81
N LYS A 101 19.36 10.39 -1.68
CA LYS A 101 18.76 11.08 -0.54
C LYS A 101 17.23 10.93 -0.53
N GLN A 102 16.60 11.10 -1.68
CA GLN A 102 15.14 10.97 -1.81
C GLN A 102 14.69 9.52 -1.59
N MET A 103 15.44 8.53 -2.09
CA MET A 103 15.14 7.12 -1.86
C MET A 103 15.24 6.72 -0.38
N LYS A 104 16.12 7.35 0.41
CA LYS A 104 16.12 7.18 1.87
C LYS A 104 14.82 7.72 2.50
N GLN A 105 14.31 8.84 2.02
CA GLN A 105 13.04 9.41 2.49
C GLN A 105 11.85 8.51 2.09
N VAL A 106 11.82 8.00 0.87
CA VAL A 106 10.83 7.03 0.40
C VAL A 106 10.83 5.77 1.27
N GLY A 107 12.00 5.20 1.54
CA GLY A 107 12.13 4.01 2.41
C GLY A 107 11.69 4.29 3.85
N ALA A 108 12.05 5.45 4.40
CA ALA A 108 11.63 5.84 5.75
C ALA A 108 10.10 6.07 5.82
N ALA A 109 9.51 6.71 4.80
CA ALA A 109 8.07 6.90 4.70
C ALA A 109 7.35 5.55 4.62
N LEU A 110 7.78 4.65 3.74
CA LEU A 110 7.22 3.31 3.60
C LEU A 110 7.19 2.59 4.94
N LEU A 111 8.33 2.45 5.61
CA LEU A 111 8.42 1.73 6.88
C LEU A 111 7.59 2.41 7.97
N GLY A 112 7.66 3.74 8.07
CA GLY A 112 6.90 4.51 9.05
C GLY A 112 5.38 4.38 8.86
N ARG A 113 4.88 4.39 7.61
CA ARG A 113 3.45 4.22 7.32
C ARG A 113 2.98 2.80 7.63
N LEU A 114 3.70 1.78 7.15
CA LEU A 114 3.36 0.38 7.44
C LEU A 114 3.30 0.12 8.94
N GLN A 115 4.26 0.63 9.69
CA GLN A 115 4.30 0.48 11.14
C GLN A 115 3.17 1.24 11.83
N SER A 116 2.94 2.51 11.48
CA SER A 116 1.91 3.34 12.11
C SER A 116 0.51 2.79 11.89
N TYR A 117 0.18 2.38 10.66
CA TYR A 117 -1.12 1.78 10.37
C TYR A 117 -1.28 0.43 11.06
N LYS A 118 -0.24 -0.42 11.05
CA LYS A 118 -0.29 -1.70 11.75
C LYS A 118 -0.54 -1.53 13.24
N MET A 119 0.13 -0.58 13.90
CA MET A 119 -0.07 -0.31 15.33
C MET A 119 -1.50 0.08 15.68
N VAL A 120 -2.20 0.80 14.80
CA VAL A 120 -3.62 1.12 15.01
C VAL A 120 -4.46 -0.15 15.05
N PHE A 121 -4.27 -1.04 14.07
CA PHE A 121 -5.05 -2.29 14.01
C PHE A 121 -4.68 -3.30 15.10
N ASP A 122 -3.45 -3.26 15.61
CA ASP A 122 -3.01 -4.16 16.68
C ASP A 122 -3.49 -3.71 18.08
N ASN A 123 -3.75 -2.40 18.29
CA ASN A 123 -3.99 -1.85 19.61
C ASN A 123 -5.39 -1.28 19.82
N ALA A 124 -6.20 -1.13 18.78
CA ALA A 124 -7.53 -0.55 18.91
C ALA A 124 -8.57 -1.61 19.30
N ASP A 125 -9.45 -1.25 20.23
CA ASP A 125 -10.46 -2.16 20.79
C ASP A 125 -11.69 -2.34 19.89
N ASN A 126 -11.95 -1.40 18.99
CA ASN A 126 -13.12 -1.42 18.10
C ASN A 126 -12.91 -0.59 16.82
N SER A 127 -13.79 -0.75 15.84
CA SER A 127 -13.69 -0.09 14.52
C SER A 127 -13.75 1.44 14.62
N THR A 128 -14.50 2.00 15.55
CA THR A 128 -14.60 3.45 15.74
C THR A 128 -13.28 4.05 16.21
N ASP A 129 -12.58 3.36 17.12
CA ASP A 129 -11.25 3.79 17.58
C ASP A 129 -10.22 3.66 16.47
N ILE A 130 -10.31 2.61 15.66
CA ILE A 130 -9.46 2.41 14.47
C ILE A 130 -9.62 3.58 13.51
N GLU A 131 -10.86 3.94 13.15
CA GLU A 131 -11.12 5.06 12.23
C GLU A 131 -10.60 6.39 12.78
N ALA A 132 -10.79 6.66 14.07
CA ALA A 132 -10.32 7.90 14.70
C ALA A 132 -8.80 7.99 14.68
N GLN A 133 -8.09 6.93 15.08
CA GLN A 133 -6.63 6.90 15.09
C GLN A 133 -6.04 6.94 13.67
N LEU A 134 -6.66 6.24 12.71
CA LEU A 134 -6.28 6.34 11.29
C LEU A 134 -6.46 7.76 10.76
N ALA A 135 -7.59 8.40 11.05
CA ALA A 135 -7.85 9.76 10.60
C ALA A 135 -6.79 10.75 11.10
N GLU A 136 -6.32 10.61 12.35
CA GLU A 136 -5.23 11.42 12.89
C GLU A 136 -3.91 11.21 12.15
N ILE A 137 -3.57 9.94 11.83
CA ILE A 137 -2.36 9.61 11.08
C ILE A 137 -2.44 10.15 9.65
N LEU A 138 -3.59 9.97 9.00
CA LEU A 138 -3.82 10.43 7.63
C LEU A 138 -3.72 11.96 7.55
N ASN A 139 -4.36 12.67 8.48
CA ASN A 139 -4.32 14.13 8.54
C ASN A 139 -2.89 14.69 8.70
N ARG A 140 -2.03 14.00 9.45
CA ARG A 140 -0.62 14.41 9.60
C ARG A 140 0.23 14.17 8.36
N ASN A 141 -0.16 13.21 7.52
CA ASN A 141 0.68 12.70 6.45
C ASN A 141 0.24 13.17 5.06
N ILE A 142 -1.04 13.47 4.89
CA ILE A 142 -1.64 13.81 3.59
C ILE A 142 -2.11 15.26 3.66
N LYS A 143 -1.49 16.11 2.86
CA LYS A 143 -1.95 17.48 2.69
C LYS A 143 -3.32 17.50 2.01
N GLY A 144 -4.14 18.49 2.35
CA GLY A 144 -5.49 18.61 1.83
C GLY A 144 -6.55 17.84 2.62
N LEU A 145 -6.16 16.97 3.58
CA LEU A 145 -7.09 16.33 4.50
C LEU A 145 -7.33 17.15 5.79
N GLU A 146 -7.04 18.43 5.77
CA GLU A 146 -7.08 19.34 6.94
C GLU A 146 -8.47 19.47 7.55
N GLU A 147 -9.52 19.19 6.79
CA GLU A 147 -10.85 19.01 7.34
C GLU A 147 -10.96 17.63 8.01
N PRO A 148 -11.25 17.56 9.32
CA PRO A 148 -11.37 16.29 10.05
C PRO A 148 -12.35 15.30 9.43
N LYS A 149 -13.30 15.81 8.65
CA LYS A 149 -14.31 15.03 7.96
C LYS A 149 -13.74 14.20 6.81
N THR A 150 -12.79 14.77 6.06
CA THR A 150 -12.15 14.13 4.90
C THR A 150 -11.24 12.99 5.32
N ALA A 151 -10.41 13.22 6.35
CA ALA A 151 -9.55 12.18 6.91
C ALA A 151 -10.36 10.99 7.45
N LYS A 152 -11.53 11.23 8.08
CA LYS A 152 -12.43 10.17 8.53
C LYS A 152 -13.03 9.36 7.38
N VAL A 153 -13.40 9.99 6.27
CA VAL A 153 -13.90 9.26 5.09
C VAL A 153 -12.83 8.31 4.56
N LEU A 154 -11.59 8.77 4.45
CA LEU A 154 -10.49 7.93 4.01
C LEU A 154 -10.16 6.82 5.03
N ALA A 155 -10.25 7.11 6.32
CA ALA A 155 -10.09 6.09 7.38
C ALA A 155 -11.16 5.01 7.29
N GLY A 156 -12.45 5.39 7.13
CA GLY A 156 -13.56 4.45 6.94
C GLY A 156 -13.37 3.57 5.70
N TYR A 157 -12.88 4.16 4.59
CA TYR A 157 -12.50 3.39 3.41
C TYR A 157 -11.43 2.33 3.73
N ILE A 158 -10.35 2.68 4.44
CA ILE A 158 -9.29 1.74 4.80
C ILE A 158 -9.83 0.60 5.66
N VAL A 159 -10.67 0.90 6.65
CA VAL A 159 -11.30 -0.10 7.53
C VAL A 159 -12.18 -1.05 6.72
N SER A 160 -13.05 -0.52 5.87
CA SER A 160 -13.93 -1.33 5.01
C SER A 160 -13.16 -2.26 4.07
N GLN A 161 -12.11 -1.75 3.40
CA GLN A 161 -11.27 -2.57 2.55
C GLN A 161 -10.54 -3.67 3.32
N LYS A 162 -10.01 -3.35 4.51
CA LYS A 162 -9.34 -4.33 5.37
C LYS A 162 -10.30 -5.42 5.84
N GLU A 163 -11.53 -5.09 6.17
CA GLU A 163 -12.57 -6.07 6.55
C GLU A 163 -12.87 -7.01 5.37
N GLY A 164 -13.07 -6.46 4.18
CA GLY A 164 -13.26 -7.26 2.96
C GLY A 164 -12.09 -8.20 2.68
N LEU A 165 -10.86 -7.71 2.77
CA LEU A 165 -9.64 -8.50 2.59
C LEU A 165 -9.47 -9.58 3.66
N SER A 166 -9.88 -9.33 4.90
CA SER A 166 -9.78 -10.31 5.99
C SER A 166 -10.63 -11.57 5.76
N THR A 167 -11.66 -11.48 4.94
CA THR A 167 -12.51 -12.62 4.55
C THR A 167 -12.04 -13.34 3.29
N ALA A 168 -11.14 -12.73 2.53
CA ALA A 168 -10.61 -13.28 1.29
C ALA A 168 -9.33 -14.09 1.55
N ASP A 169 -9.26 -15.32 1.01
CA ASP A 169 -8.06 -16.14 1.09
C ASP A 169 -7.03 -15.68 0.03
N PRO A 170 -5.84 -15.21 0.44
CA PRO A 170 -4.78 -14.86 -0.51
C PRO A 170 -4.39 -15.97 -1.47
N ALA A 171 -4.59 -17.25 -1.08
CA ALA A 171 -4.29 -18.40 -1.94
C ALA A 171 -5.24 -18.50 -3.15
N SER A 172 -6.45 -17.98 -3.04
CA SER A 172 -7.43 -17.99 -4.13
C SER A 172 -7.18 -16.90 -5.18
N TRP A 173 -6.40 -15.86 -4.84
CA TRP A 173 -6.15 -14.74 -5.74
C TRP A 173 -5.34 -15.16 -6.97
N GLN A 174 -5.78 -14.69 -8.13
CA GLN A 174 -5.11 -14.89 -9.42
C GLN A 174 -4.75 -13.51 -10.04
N PRO A 175 -3.67 -13.44 -10.83
CA PRO A 175 -3.37 -12.24 -11.60
C PRO A 175 -4.55 -11.82 -12.48
N GLY A 176 -5.06 -10.62 -12.24
CA GLY A 176 -6.25 -10.07 -12.90
C GLY A 176 -7.48 -9.96 -12.00
N ASP A 177 -7.49 -10.63 -10.84
CA ASP A 177 -8.56 -10.46 -9.87
C ASP A 177 -8.45 -9.08 -9.18
N SER A 178 -9.61 -8.47 -8.91
CA SER A 178 -9.65 -7.26 -8.09
C SER A 178 -9.35 -7.58 -6.63
N VAL A 179 -8.40 -6.85 -6.06
CA VAL A 179 -8.07 -6.94 -4.63
C VAL A 179 -8.92 -5.97 -3.82
N PHE A 180 -9.26 -4.83 -4.41
CA PHE A 180 -10.02 -3.77 -3.76
C PHE A 180 -11.44 -3.69 -4.30
N THR A 181 -12.37 -3.33 -3.42
CA THR A 181 -13.73 -2.98 -3.83
C THR A 181 -13.80 -1.51 -4.22
N ASP A 182 -14.76 -1.19 -5.09
CA ASP A 182 -15.02 0.19 -5.51
C ASP A 182 -15.53 1.00 -4.31
N PRO A 183 -14.85 2.08 -3.89
CA PRO A 183 -15.25 2.88 -2.74
C PRO A 183 -16.52 3.72 -2.97
N THR A 184 -17.07 3.71 -4.20
CA THR A 184 -18.31 4.43 -4.53
C THR A 184 -19.55 3.54 -4.43
N LYS A 185 -19.37 2.26 -4.11
CA LYS A 185 -20.44 1.28 -3.90
C LYS A 185 -20.61 0.94 -2.43
#